data_0c54b5ba9c2ae9f811b1adf0a16ed436
#
_entry.id   0c54b5ba9c2ae9f811b1adf0a16ed436
#
_cell.length_a   1.000
_cell.length_b   1.000
_cell.length_c   1.000
_cell.angle_alpha   90.00
_cell.angle_beta   90.00
_cell.angle_gamma   90.00
#
_symmetry.space_group_name_H-M   'P 1'
#
loop_
_entity.id
_entity.type
_entity.pdbx_description
1 polymer ?
#
loop_
_entity_poly.entity_id
_entity_poly.type
_entity_poly.pdbx_seq_one_letter_code
_entity_poly.pdbx_strand_id
1 'polypeptide(L)'
;MMGEKLGRGSTTLHDKYSVQDDWVYMTGMQALVRLPLQQRARDAAMGWNTGGYISGYRGSPMGRYDMELWAAETHLQKANVVFRAGLNEDLAATAIWGSQQVGNFAGAKVDGVFGIWYGKGPGVDRSGDVLRHANLAGTSSLGGVICLAGDDHGAKSSTVANFSDPIFMAVGIPILYPSNTQELLDYGLHGIAMSRYSGCWVALKVVTDVVEGGGSVHVSPLAPEIITPPQPTMIPDAQGKGVHIRAIDMALPQEERLYVHKIRAAGNYARCNGLNRITVNPPVAKAGIVAAGKAWQDLLQALGRLGWSEDKLQQWGIRLLKVGMIWPLDAEIVRECSAGVETLVVIEEKRPILEDQIRTILYGRSGSPRVIGKHFHGSVFDSVRGPVAFPDFGEISPPLVRQVLRAALGDYIPLQERSHEHPGNELEMTR
;
A
#
# COMPACT_ATOMS: atom_id res chain seq x y z
N MET A 1 15.03 -35.80 0.80
CA MET A 1 16.10 -35.49 -0.19
C MET A 1 16.48 -34.04 0.05
N MET A 2 17.69 -33.82 0.59
CA MET A 2 18.26 -32.47 0.76
C MET A 2 18.57 -31.90 -0.62
N GLY A 3 17.86 -30.79 -0.96
CA GLY A 3 18.17 -30.04 -2.17
C GLY A 3 19.59 -29.46 -2.09
N GLU A 4 20.39 -29.75 -3.09
CA GLU A 4 21.71 -29.14 -3.29
C GLU A 4 21.56 -27.61 -3.23
N LYS A 5 22.21 -26.99 -2.26
CA LYS A 5 22.49 -25.56 -2.27
C LYS A 5 23.42 -25.29 -3.44
N LEU A 6 22.88 -24.83 -4.56
CA LEU A 6 23.68 -24.18 -5.60
C LEU A 6 24.43 -23.03 -4.94
N GLY A 7 25.75 -23.22 -4.75
CA GLY A 7 26.63 -22.22 -4.17
C GLY A 7 26.65 -20.98 -5.07
N ARG A 8 26.04 -19.88 -4.65
CA ARG A 8 26.31 -18.59 -5.26
C ARG A 8 27.79 -18.27 -5.14
N GLY A 9 28.40 -17.82 -6.20
CA GLY A 9 29.65 -17.07 -6.16
C GLY A 9 29.53 -15.93 -5.14
N SER A 10 30.62 -15.29 -4.78
CA SER A 10 30.68 -14.26 -3.73
C SER A 10 29.53 -13.25 -3.84
N THR A 11 28.76 -13.10 -2.75
CA THR A 11 27.70 -12.07 -2.63
C THR A 11 28.34 -10.69 -2.73
N THR A 12 27.75 -9.80 -3.50
CA THR A 12 28.22 -8.43 -3.72
C THR A 12 27.18 -7.40 -3.34
N LEU A 13 27.61 -6.16 -3.12
CA LEU A 13 26.70 -5.02 -2.85
C LEU A 13 25.83 -4.66 -4.07
N HIS A 14 26.17 -5.16 -5.27
CA HIS A 14 25.40 -4.91 -6.49
C HIS A 14 24.26 -5.92 -6.70
N ASP A 15 24.21 -7.01 -5.95
CA ASP A 15 23.19 -8.05 -6.06
C ASP A 15 21.76 -7.50 -5.94
N LYS A 16 21.57 -6.50 -5.07
CA LYS A 16 20.30 -5.79 -4.91
C LYS A 16 19.79 -5.13 -6.21
N TYR A 17 20.66 -4.89 -7.19
CA TYR A 17 20.30 -4.31 -8.48
C TYR A 17 20.37 -5.31 -9.64
N SER A 18 21.28 -6.28 -9.57
CA SER A 18 21.67 -7.13 -10.70
C SER A 18 21.06 -8.54 -10.69
N VAL A 19 20.74 -9.08 -9.51
CA VAL A 19 20.12 -10.41 -9.40
C VAL A 19 18.74 -10.41 -10.04
N GLN A 20 18.46 -11.41 -10.91
CA GLN A 20 17.22 -11.44 -11.68
C GLN A 20 16.17 -12.39 -11.11
N ASP A 21 16.56 -13.47 -10.45
CA ASP A 21 15.63 -14.47 -9.93
C ASP A 21 16.25 -15.19 -8.72
N ASP A 22 16.15 -14.60 -7.55
CA ASP A 22 16.60 -15.18 -6.30
C ASP A 22 16.24 -14.29 -5.09
N TRP A 23 16.66 -14.72 -3.88
CA TRP A 23 16.55 -13.95 -2.64
C TRP A 23 17.74 -13.01 -2.48
N VAL A 24 17.44 -11.74 -2.20
CA VAL A 24 18.45 -10.69 -1.96
C VAL A 24 18.09 -9.95 -0.68
N TYR A 25 19.06 -9.78 0.21
CA TYR A 25 18.88 -8.91 1.39
C TYR A 25 18.97 -7.45 0.97
N MET A 26 17.96 -6.65 1.33
CA MET A 26 17.93 -5.21 1.07
C MET A 26 17.11 -4.47 2.11
N THR A 27 17.39 -3.17 2.26
CA THR A 27 16.54 -2.27 3.04
C THR A 27 15.27 -1.91 2.26
N GLY A 28 14.25 -1.41 2.95
CA GLY A 28 13.04 -0.91 2.28
C GLY A 28 13.35 0.18 1.26
N MET A 29 14.29 1.09 1.57
CA MET A 29 14.75 2.11 0.62
C MET A 29 15.37 1.47 -0.64
N GLN A 30 16.18 0.43 -0.47
CA GLN A 30 16.79 -0.29 -1.60
C GLN A 30 15.76 -1.08 -2.41
N ALA A 31 14.70 -1.58 -1.77
CA ALA A 31 13.57 -2.20 -2.48
C ALA A 31 12.84 -1.18 -3.38
N LEU A 32 12.67 0.06 -2.92
CA LEU A 32 12.11 1.14 -3.73
C LEU A 32 13.01 1.56 -4.90
N VAL A 33 14.35 1.49 -4.76
CA VAL A 33 15.29 1.69 -5.86
C VAL A 33 15.28 0.51 -6.82
N ARG A 34 15.07 -0.71 -6.31
CA ARG A 34 14.91 -1.92 -7.14
C ARG A 34 13.62 -1.88 -7.97
N LEU A 35 12.56 -1.27 -7.47
CA LEU A 35 11.24 -1.24 -8.14
C LEU A 35 11.29 -0.83 -9.61
N PRO A 36 11.89 0.31 -10.03
CA PRO A 36 11.95 0.69 -11.45
C PRO A 36 12.77 -0.29 -12.30
N LEU A 37 13.82 -0.91 -11.73
CA LEU A 37 14.62 -1.92 -12.43
C LEU A 37 13.79 -3.20 -12.65
N GLN A 38 13.05 -3.62 -11.65
CA GLN A 38 12.17 -4.79 -11.71
C GLN A 38 11.02 -4.57 -12.69
N GLN A 39 10.41 -3.36 -12.68
CA GLN A 39 9.36 -3.00 -13.62
C GLN A 39 9.87 -3.06 -15.08
N ARG A 40 11.08 -2.55 -15.34
CA ARG A 40 11.69 -2.64 -16.69
C ARG A 40 12.00 -4.08 -17.11
N ALA A 41 12.50 -4.89 -16.18
CA ALA A 41 12.75 -6.31 -16.47
C ALA A 41 11.42 -7.03 -16.80
N ARG A 42 10.35 -6.73 -16.05
CA ARG A 42 9.00 -7.25 -16.31
C ARG A 42 8.47 -6.82 -17.68
N ASP A 43 8.54 -5.52 -17.98
CA ASP A 43 8.08 -4.99 -19.27
C ASP A 43 8.83 -5.61 -20.45
N ALA A 44 10.15 -5.76 -20.31
CA ALA A 44 10.98 -6.42 -21.33
C ALA A 44 10.60 -7.91 -21.51
N ALA A 45 10.30 -8.63 -20.43
CA ALA A 45 9.81 -10.01 -20.50
C ALA A 45 8.44 -10.13 -21.19
N MET A 46 7.63 -9.08 -21.15
CA MET A 46 6.34 -8.96 -21.86
C MET A 46 6.50 -8.46 -23.31
N GLY A 47 7.72 -8.16 -23.76
CA GLY A 47 8.01 -7.63 -25.10
C GLY A 47 7.70 -6.13 -25.26
N TRP A 48 7.51 -5.36 -24.16
CA TRP A 48 7.18 -3.93 -24.21
C TRP A 48 8.44 -3.06 -24.15
N ASN A 49 8.55 -2.12 -25.07
CA ASN A 49 9.61 -1.12 -25.09
C ASN A 49 9.19 0.12 -24.28
N THR A 50 9.17 0.02 -22.95
CA THR A 50 8.82 1.14 -22.06
C THR A 50 10.07 1.86 -21.55
N GLY A 51 9.89 3.06 -20.99
CA GLY A 51 10.87 3.78 -20.20
C GLY A 51 10.35 4.05 -18.79
N GLY A 52 11.22 4.49 -17.89
CA GLY A 52 10.86 4.94 -16.55
C GLY A 52 11.27 6.40 -16.32
N TYR A 53 10.45 7.16 -15.59
CA TYR A 53 10.78 8.51 -15.16
C TYR A 53 10.51 8.68 -13.68
N ILE A 54 11.54 9.06 -12.92
CA ILE A 54 11.47 9.23 -11.47
C ILE A 54 11.72 10.70 -11.14
N SER A 55 10.82 11.34 -10.41
CA SER A 55 10.98 12.71 -9.93
C SER A 55 10.24 12.91 -8.60
N GLY A 56 10.79 13.73 -7.73
CA GLY A 56 10.25 14.04 -6.42
C GLY A 56 11.17 14.95 -5.64
N TYR A 57 10.88 15.13 -4.37
CA TYR A 57 11.68 15.96 -3.49
C TYR A 57 11.99 15.23 -2.18
N ARG A 58 13.25 15.34 -1.74
CA ARG A 58 13.73 14.62 -0.54
C ARG A 58 13.07 15.12 0.74
N GLY A 59 12.84 14.20 1.66
CA GLY A 59 12.32 14.45 3.00
C GLY A 59 12.12 13.14 3.74
N SER A 60 12.44 13.09 5.04
CA SER A 60 12.27 11.86 5.82
C SER A 60 10.79 11.43 5.90
N PRO A 61 10.50 10.11 5.78
CA PRO A 61 11.42 8.97 5.72
C PRO A 61 12.07 8.71 4.35
N MET A 62 11.71 9.47 3.31
CA MET A 62 12.24 9.32 1.95
C MET A 62 13.56 10.10 1.71
N GLY A 63 14.21 10.61 2.77
CA GLY A 63 15.33 11.53 2.69
C GLY A 63 16.62 11.00 2.05
N ARG A 64 16.73 9.66 1.91
CA ARG A 64 17.87 9.01 1.25
C ARG A 64 17.55 8.42 -0.11
N TYR A 65 16.32 8.51 -0.58
CA TYR A 65 15.89 7.88 -1.81
C TYR A 65 16.62 8.43 -3.04
N ASP A 66 16.78 9.74 -3.13
CA ASP A 66 17.56 10.38 -4.20
C ASP A 66 19.02 9.96 -4.19
N MET A 67 19.64 9.84 -3.01
CA MET A 67 21.04 9.38 -2.89
C MET A 67 21.22 7.94 -3.36
N GLU A 68 20.29 7.06 -2.99
CA GLU A 68 20.31 5.66 -3.43
C GLU A 68 20.01 5.53 -4.95
N LEU A 69 19.17 6.42 -5.53
CA LEU A 69 18.93 6.48 -6.96
C LEU A 69 20.19 6.94 -7.72
N TRP A 70 20.92 7.96 -7.22
CA TRP A 70 22.21 8.35 -7.79
C TRP A 70 23.27 7.23 -7.69
N ALA A 71 23.31 6.54 -6.56
CA ALA A 71 24.21 5.37 -6.41
C ALA A 71 23.87 4.24 -7.39
N ALA A 72 22.61 4.13 -7.82
CA ALA A 72 22.13 3.16 -8.79
C ALA A 72 22.13 3.69 -10.25
N GLU A 73 22.63 4.90 -10.52
CA GLU A 73 22.47 5.61 -11.80
C GLU A 73 22.85 4.76 -13.02
N THR A 74 23.97 4.03 -12.96
CA THR A 74 24.43 3.16 -14.05
C THR A 74 23.41 2.03 -14.34
N HIS A 75 22.78 1.48 -13.31
CA HIS A 75 21.76 0.45 -13.48
C HIS A 75 20.45 1.02 -14.04
N LEU A 76 20.04 2.20 -13.56
CA LEU A 76 18.87 2.92 -14.05
C LEU A 76 19.00 3.29 -15.53
N GLN A 77 20.15 3.85 -15.94
CA GLN A 77 20.41 4.22 -17.33
C GLN A 77 20.36 2.98 -18.26
N LYS A 78 20.99 1.87 -17.87
CA LYS A 78 20.94 0.59 -18.63
C LYS A 78 19.52 0.07 -18.76
N ALA A 79 18.67 0.34 -17.77
CA ALA A 79 17.26 -0.05 -17.77
C ALA A 79 16.33 0.95 -18.46
N ASN A 80 16.85 1.99 -19.12
CA ASN A 80 16.05 3.08 -19.71
C ASN A 80 15.17 3.80 -18.67
N VAL A 81 15.70 4.02 -17.48
CA VAL A 81 15.05 4.78 -16.40
C VAL A 81 15.78 6.06 -16.14
N VAL A 82 15.08 7.18 -16.23
CA VAL A 82 15.63 8.53 -16.00
C VAL A 82 15.20 9.01 -14.62
N PHE A 83 16.17 9.37 -13.78
CA PHE A 83 15.94 10.05 -12.53
C PHE A 83 16.29 11.54 -12.64
N ARG A 84 15.37 12.41 -12.23
CA ARG A 84 15.56 13.85 -12.12
C ARG A 84 14.96 14.35 -10.82
N ALA A 85 15.78 14.74 -9.87
CA ALA A 85 15.29 15.38 -8.65
C ALA A 85 14.50 16.65 -9.01
N GLY A 86 13.33 16.83 -8.43
CA GLY A 86 12.49 18.00 -8.62
C GLY A 86 13.05 19.21 -7.86
N LEU A 87 12.75 20.41 -8.32
CA LEU A 87 12.97 21.62 -7.53
C LEU A 87 12.04 21.68 -6.32
N ASN A 88 10.87 21.12 -6.47
CA ASN A 88 9.89 20.85 -5.42
C ASN A 88 8.95 19.74 -5.86
N GLU A 89 8.06 19.33 -4.98
CA GLU A 89 7.13 18.20 -5.18
C GLU A 89 6.10 18.48 -6.28
N ASP A 90 5.62 19.74 -6.41
CA ASP A 90 4.62 20.12 -7.43
C ASP A 90 5.18 20.01 -8.83
N LEU A 91 6.39 20.57 -9.04
CA LEU A 91 7.07 20.52 -10.34
C LEU A 91 7.46 19.08 -10.70
N ALA A 92 7.84 18.28 -9.70
CA ALA A 92 8.09 16.86 -9.89
C ALA A 92 6.84 16.13 -10.36
N ALA A 93 5.69 16.35 -9.71
CA ALA A 93 4.41 15.75 -10.09
C ALA A 93 3.98 16.22 -11.49
N THR A 94 4.15 17.48 -11.82
CA THR A 94 3.90 18.03 -13.16
C THR A 94 4.76 17.35 -14.23
N ALA A 95 6.05 17.13 -13.95
CA ALA A 95 6.94 16.44 -14.88
C ALA A 95 6.54 14.96 -15.07
N ILE A 96 6.14 14.26 -13.99
CA ILE A 96 5.60 12.90 -14.08
C ILE A 96 4.30 12.88 -14.91
N TRP A 97 3.39 13.82 -14.69
CA TRP A 97 2.17 13.94 -15.50
C TRP A 97 2.51 14.16 -16.98
N GLY A 98 3.50 15.03 -17.27
CA GLY A 98 4.01 15.22 -18.63
C GLY A 98 4.50 13.93 -19.29
N SER A 99 5.16 13.04 -18.54
CA SER A 99 5.64 11.75 -19.05
C SER A 99 4.50 10.82 -19.50
N GLN A 100 3.28 10.99 -18.99
CA GLN A 100 2.12 10.19 -19.39
C GLN A 100 1.54 10.62 -20.75
N GLN A 101 1.99 11.74 -21.31
CA GLN A 101 1.55 12.26 -22.59
C GLN A 101 2.26 11.64 -23.81
N VAL A 102 3.27 10.80 -23.61
CA VAL A 102 4.13 10.25 -24.66
C VAL A 102 3.34 9.68 -25.84
N GLY A 103 2.28 8.93 -25.59
CA GLY A 103 1.43 8.34 -26.63
C GLY A 103 0.45 9.32 -27.31
N ASN A 104 0.41 10.60 -26.91
CA ASN A 104 -0.46 11.63 -27.49
C ASN A 104 0.26 12.52 -28.54
N PHE A 105 1.57 12.39 -28.68
CA PHE A 105 2.38 13.21 -29.57
C PHE A 105 3.23 12.34 -30.51
N ALA A 106 3.49 12.83 -31.72
CA ALA A 106 4.35 12.16 -32.67
C ALA A 106 5.81 12.15 -32.20
N GLY A 107 6.57 11.12 -32.60
CA GLY A 107 8.01 10.99 -32.33
C GLY A 107 8.33 10.27 -31.02
N ALA A 108 7.37 9.63 -30.38
CA ALA A 108 7.61 8.74 -29.25
C ALA A 108 8.63 7.65 -29.60
N LYS A 109 9.63 7.43 -28.74
CA LYS A 109 10.67 6.40 -28.91
C LYS A 109 10.40 5.15 -28.07
N VAL A 110 9.40 5.22 -27.20
CA VAL A 110 8.98 4.14 -26.29
C VAL A 110 7.45 4.02 -26.33
N ASP A 111 6.95 2.84 -26.01
CA ASP A 111 5.50 2.54 -25.99
C ASP A 111 4.77 3.23 -24.85
N GLY A 112 5.47 3.56 -23.77
CA GLY A 112 4.98 4.28 -22.62
C GLY A 112 6.09 4.54 -21.62
N VAL A 113 5.82 5.43 -20.65
CA VAL A 113 6.75 5.77 -19.57
C VAL A 113 6.05 5.57 -18.25
N PHE A 114 6.50 4.61 -17.42
CA PHE A 114 6.01 4.56 -16.05
C PHE A 114 6.64 5.67 -15.22
N GLY A 115 5.83 6.28 -14.36
CA GLY A 115 6.24 7.40 -13.51
C GLY A 115 6.33 6.99 -12.04
N ILE A 116 7.37 7.45 -11.35
CA ILE A 116 7.49 7.34 -9.89
C ILE A 116 7.67 8.74 -9.33
N TRP A 117 6.64 9.24 -8.67
CA TRP A 117 6.72 10.45 -7.85
C TRP A 117 7.10 10.07 -6.42
N TYR A 118 7.92 10.87 -5.74
CA TYR A 118 8.19 10.67 -4.31
C TYR A 118 8.20 12.00 -3.56
N GLY A 119 7.68 11.95 -2.33
CA GLY A 119 7.66 13.07 -1.41
C GLY A 119 7.21 12.63 -0.02
N LYS A 120 7.47 13.45 0.99
CA LYS A 120 6.91 13.26 2.33
C LYS A 120 5.54 13.93 2.47
N GLY A 121 4.86 13.73 3.62
CA GLY A 121 3.52 14.28 3.87
C GLY A 121 3.32 15.74 3.49
N PRO A 122 4.14 16.72 3.93
CA PRO A 122 4.02 18.11 3.48
C PRO A 122 4.18 18.30 1.97
N GLY A 123 4.93 17.44 1.30
CA GLY A 123 5.03 17.43 -0.16
C GLY A 123 3.75 16.94 -0.83
N VAL A 124 3.08 15.95 -0.24
CA VAL A 124 1.74 15.50 -0.68
C VAL A 124 0.74 16.65 -0.51
N ASP A 125 0.74 17.31 0.66
CA ASP A 125 -0.18 18.42 0.97
C ASP A 125 -0.06 19.54 -0.07
N ARG A 126 1.17 20.00 -0.34
CA ARG A 126 1.38 21.09 -1.31
C ARG A 126 1.10 20.67 -2.76
N SER A 127 1.25 19.41 -3.11
CA SER A 127 1.02 18.88 -4.46
C SER A 127 -0.44 18.52 -4.73
N GLY A 128 -1.36 18.76 -3.80
CA GLY A 128 -2.76 18.35 -3.88
C GLY A 128 -3.46 18.81 -5.17
N ASP A 129 -3.19 20.01 -5.66
CA ASP A 129 -3.75 20.53 -6.90
C ASP A 129 -3.25 19.76 -8.13
N VAL A 130 -1.94 19.64 -8.29
CA VAL A 130 -1.37 18.92 -9.45
C VAL A 130 -1.70 17.42 -9.41
N LEU A 131 -1.74 16.80 -8.23
CA LEU A 131 -2.16 15.39 -8.07
C LEU A 131 -3.61 15.20 -8.52
N ARG A 132 -4.51 16.14 -8.18
CA ARG A 132 -5.90 16.13 -8.65
C ARG A 132 -5.99 16.20 -10.16
N HIS A 133 -5.34 17.18 -10.77
CA HIS A 133 -5.34 17.35 -12.22
C HIS A 133 -4.75 16.15 -12.95
N ALA A 134 -3.62 15.65 -12.48
CA ALA A 134 -2.94 14.52 -13.08
C ALA A 134 -3.77 13.22 -12.97
N ASN A 135 -4.42 12.98 -11.81
CA ASN A 135 -5.27 11.80 -11.64
C ASN A 135 -6.57 11.90 -12.45
N LEU A 136 -7.19 13.09 -12.55
CA LEU A 136 -8.34 13.31 -13.44
C LEU A 136 -7.96 13.01 -14.90
N ALA A 137 -6.85 13.57 -15.39
CA ALA A 137 -6.34 13.30 -16.74
C ALA A 137 -6.01 11.81 -16.94
N GLY A 138 -5.34 11.19 -15.97
CA GLY A 138 -5.01 9.77 -15.98
C GLY A 138 -3.61 9.44 -16.47
N THR A 139 -3.41 8.17 -16.84
CA THR A 139 -2.11 7.62 -17.27
C THR A 139 -2.21 7.01 -18.67
N SER A 140 -1.08 6.81 -19.34
CA SER A 140 -1.04 6.03 -20.57
C SER A 140 -1.15 4.52 -20.27
N SER A 141 -1.63 3.74 -21.24
CA SER A 141 -1.88 2.30 -21.07
C SER A 141 -0.60 1.48 -20.75
N LEU A 142 0.54 1.88 -21.30
CA LEU A 142 1.85 1.29 -21.01
C LEU A 142 2.75 2.22 -20.16
N GLY A 143 2.16 3.28 -19.58
CA GLY A 143 2.81 4.14 -18.61
C GLY A 143 2.55 3.68 -17.18
N GLY A 144 1.58 4.30 -16.54
CA GLY A 144 1.25 4.08 -15.14
C GLY A 144 2.09 4.93 -14.20
N VAL A 145 1.49 5.37 -13.09
CA VAL A 145 2.18 6.23 -12.11
C VAL A 145 1.95 5.74 -10.70
N ILE A 146 3.04 5.68 -9.92
CA ILE A 146 3.00 5.44 -8.48
C ILE A 146 3.55 6.65 -7.72
N CYS A 147 2.86 7.04 -6.64
CA CYS A 147 3.28 8.07 -5.72
C CYS A 147 3.83 7.43 -4.44
N LEU A 148 5.13 7.48 -4.23
CA LEU A 148 5.77 7.06 -2.98
C LEU A 148 5.58 8.16 -1.94
N ALA A 149 4.62 7.98 -1.04
CA ALA A 149 4.28 8.95 0.00
C ALA A 149 4.93 8.59 1.32
N GLY A 150 5.95 9.34 1.72
CA GLY A 150 6.65 9.13 2.97
C GLY A 150 5.93 9.77 4.14
N ASP A 151 5.31 8.96 5.00
CA ASP A 151 4.64 9.41 6.22
C ASP A 151 5.48 9.10 7.46
N ASP A 152 5.61 10.10 8.32
CA ASP A 152 6.26 10.02 9.63
C ASP A 152 5.21 10.24 10.72
N HIS A 153 4.52 9.17 11.08
CA HIS A 153 3.39 9.20 12.00
C HIS A 153 3.76 9.68 13.41
N GLY A 154 4.98 9.36 13.86
CA GLY A 154 5.51 9.73 15.17
C GLY A 154 6.28 11.06 15.18
N ALA A 155 6.42 11.73 14.03
CA ALA A 155 7.29 12.91 13.85
C ALA A 155 8.73 12.65 14.32
N LYS A 156 9.27 11.43 14.11
CA LYS A 156 10.63 11.03 14.53
C LYS A 156 11.71 11.89 13.89
N SER A 157 11.47 12.37 12.67
CA SER A 157 12.40 13.19 11.90
C SER A 157 11.69 14.30 11.11
N SER A 158 10.45 14.61 11.44
CA SER A 158 9.62 15.65 10.84
C SER A 158 9.21 16.70 11.87
N THR A 159 9.02 17.95 11.46
CA THR A 159 8.56 19.04 12.33
C THR A 159 7.15 18.77 12.86
N VAL A 160 6.31 18.11 12.06
CA VAL A 160 4.94 17.71 12.41
C VAL A 160 4.69 16.27 11.98
N ALA A 161 3.81 15.58 12.67
CA ALA A 161 3.38 14.24 12.32
C ALA A 161 2.54 14.27 11.03
N ASN A 162 2.88 13.40 10.08
CA ASN A 162 2.27 13.37 8.76
C ASN A 162 1.24 12.25 8.63
N PHE A 163 0.22 12.50 7.80
CA PHE A 163 -0.85 11.56 7.46
C PHE A 163 -1.44 11.94 6.10
N SER A 164 -0.92 11.34 5.03
CA SER A 164 -1.21 11.71 3.65
C SER A 164 -2.49 11.09 3.08
N ASP A 165 -3.02 10.04 3.69
CA ASP A 165 -4.17 9.28 3.17
C ASP A 165 -5.38 10.17 2.81
N PRO A 166 -5.80 11.15 3.64
CA PRO A 166 -6.96 12.00 3.32
C PRO A 166 -6.78 12.83 2.06
N ILE A 167 -5.55 13.26 1.74
CA ILE A 167 -5.27 14.01 0.52
C ILE A 167 -5.46 13.10 -0.70
N PHE A 168 -4.90 11.89 -0.67
CA PHE A 168 -5.08 10.94 -1.77
C PHE A 168 -6.54 10.56 -1.98
N MET A 169 -7.29 10.35 -0.90
CA MET A 169 -8.75 10.12 -0.97
C MET A 169 -9.47 11.30 -1.61
N ALA A 170 -9.15 12.54 -1.20
CA ALA A 170 -9.77 13.76 -1.72
C ALA A 170 -9.50 14.00 -3.21
N VAL A 171 -8.39 13.48 -3.75
CA VAL A 171 -8.02 13.58 -5.17
C VAL A 171 -8.32 12.29 -5.96
N GLY A 172 -8.94 11.28 -5.33
CA GLY A 172 -9.36 10.04 -5.95
C GLY A 172 -8.22 9.09 -6.33
N ILE A 173 -7.08 9.12 -5.62
CA ILE A 173 -5.92 8.26 -5.84
C ILE A 173 -6.01 7.03 -4.92
N PRO A 174 -6.09 5.79 -5.46
CA PRO A 174 -6.05 4.56 -4.66
C PRO A 174 -4.77 4.45 -3.83
N ILE A 175 -4.88 3.86 -2.62
CA ILE A 175 -3.78 3.80 -1.67
C ILE A 175 -3.42 2.35 -1.34
N LEU A 176 -2.17 1.97 -1.63
CA LEU A 176 -1.56 0.72 -1.21
C LEU A 176 -0.69 0.96 0.03
N TYR A 177 -0.76 0.06 1.00
CA TYR A 177 -0.02 0.18 2.25
C TYR A 177 0.78 -1.10 2.56
N PRO A 178 2.05 -1.19 2.13
CA PRO A 178 2.92 -2.33 2.41
C PRO A 178 3.28 -2.44 3.88
N SER A 179 3.44 -3.66 4.36
CA SER A 179 3.78 -3.98 5.74
C SER A 179 5.24 -4.36 5.98
N ASN A 180 5.99 -4.66 4.91
CA ASN A 180 7.38 -5.10 4.98
C ASN A 180 8.14 -4.80 3.69
N THR A 181 9.43 -5.12 3.65
CA THR A 181 10.33 -4.84 2.52
C THR A 181 9.92 -5.57 1.23
N GLN A 182 9.44 -6.82 1.31
CA GLN A 182 8.93 -7.53 0.14
C GLN A 182 7.71 -6.82 -0.45
N GLU A 183 6.77 -6.42 0.39
CA GLU A 183 5.56 -5.74 -0.07
C GLU A 183 5.83 -4.32 -0.60
N LEU A 184 6.92 -3.65 -0.21
CA LEU A 184 7.33 -2.41 -0.88
C LEU A 184 7.60 -2.65 -2.37
N LEU A 185 8.26 -3.74 -2.71
CA LEU A 185 8.52 -4.11 -4.10
C LEU A 185 7.24 -4.62 -4.79
N ASP A 186 6.56 -5.58 -4.17
CA ASP A 186 5.39 -6.24 -4.77
C ASP A 186 4.24 -5.25 -4.99
N TYR A 187 3.89 -4.45 -3.97
CA TYR A 187 2.84 -3.45 -4.09
C TYR A 187 3.26 -2.29 -4.99
N GLY A 188 4.56 -2.00 -5.10
CA GLY A 188 5.08 -1.07 -6.09
C GLY A 188 4.78 -1.55 -7.52
N LEU A 189 5.07 -2.82 -7.83
CA LEU A 189 4.76 -3.44 -9.13
C LEU A 189 3.25 -3.54 -9.37
N HIS A 190 2.47 -3.96 -8.38
CA HIS A 190 1.01 -3.94 -8.45
C HIS A 190 0.46 -2.53 -8.65
N GLY A 191 1.05 -1.50 -8.01
CA GLY A 191 0.64 -0.11 -8.15
C GLY A 191 0.80 0.39 -9.58
N ILE A 192 1.93 0.10 -10.23
CA ILE A 192 2.15 0.45 -11.64
C ILE A 192 1.16 -0.31 -12.56
N ALA A 193 0.96 -1.60 -12.32
CA ALA A 193 0.03 -2.40 -13.11
C ALA A 193 -1.43 -1.98 -12.89
N MET A 194 -1.83 -1.69 -11.65
CA MET A 194 -3.14 -1.12 -11.31
C MET A 194 -3.35 0.22 -12.00
N SER A 195 -2.34 1.09 -12.02
CA SER A 195 -2.37 2.38 -12.68
C SER A 195 -2.57 2.23 -14.19
N ARG A 196 -1.86 1.31 -14.83
CA ARG A 196 -2.04 0.95 -16.25
C ARG A 196 -3.45 0.44 -16.54
N TYR A 197 -3.99 -0.40 -15.68
CA TYR A 197 -5.31 -1.00 -15.86
C TYR A 197 -6.45 0.00 -15.63
N SER A 198 -6.35 0.79 -14.55
CA SER A 198 -7.43 1.67 -14.11
C SER A 198 -7.36 3.09 -14.70
N GLY A 199 -6.19 3.51 -15.16
CA GLY A 199 -5.92 4.90 -15.53
C GLY A 199 -5.75 5.85 -14.34
N CYS A 200 -5.85 5.38 -13.07
CA CYS A 200 -5.55 6.17 -11.89
C CYS A 200 -4.03 6.31 -11.67
N TRP A 201 -3.59 7.40 -11.06
CA TRP A 201 -2.39 7.37 -10.27
C TRP A 201 -2.64 6.51 -9.04
N VAL A 202 -1.59 5.89 -8.48
CA VAL A 202 -1.71 5.01 -7.31
C VAL A 202 -0.71 5.46 -6.25
N ALA A 203 -1.14 5.63 -5.01
CA ALA A 203 -0.26 5.94 -3.90
C ALA A 203 0.28 4.64 -3.26
N LEU A 204 1.57 4.63 -2.95
CA LEU A 204 2.21 3.65 -2.08
C LEU A 204 2.60 4.38 -0.79
N LYS A 205 1.90 4.09 0.29
CA LYS A 205 2.19 4.67 1.59
C LYS A 205 3.46 4.04 2.16
N VAL A 206 4.45 4.87 2.45
CA VAL A 206 5.76 4.46 2.94
C VAL A 206 5.98 5.06 4.32
N VAL A 207 6.00 4.23 5.35
CA VAL A 207 6.26 4.69 6.72
C VAL A 207 7.68 4.34 7.16
N THR A 208 8.21 5.11 8.11
CA THR A 208 9.59 5.01 8.59
C THR A 208 9.99 3.57 8.94
N ASP A 209 9.16 2.89 9.76
CA ASP A 209 9.49 1.54 10.27
C ASP A 209 9.61 0.48 9.16
N VAL A 210 8.91 0.69 8.03
CA VAL A 210 8.94 -0.24 6.89
C VAL A 210 10.10 0.08 5.95
N VAL A 211 10.34 1.36 5.65
CA VAL A 211 11.34 1.75 4.65
C VAL A 211 12.77 1.74 5.21
N GLU A 212 12.95 2.01 6.50
CA GLU A 212 14.25 1.93 7.17
C GLU A 212 14.59 0.51 7.65
N GLY A 213 13.59 -0.36 7.72
CA GLY A 213 13.77 -1.79 7.96
C GLY A 213 14.46 -2.49 6.80
N GLY A 214 14.81 -3.75 6.98
CA GLY A 214 15.41 -4.59 5.93
C GLY A 214 15.01 -6.04 6.08
N GLY A 215 15.15 -6.78 4.99
CA GLY A 215 14.84 -8.21 4.93
C GLY A 215 15.32 -8.87 3.64
N SER A 216 15.18 -10.17 3.60
CA SER A 216 15.35 -10.93 2.36
C SER A 216 14.13 -10.72 1.46
N VAL A 217 14.38 -10.31 0.23
CA VAL A 217 13.38 -10.03 -0.79
C VAL A 217 13.60 -10.98 -1.95
N HIS A 218 12.56 -11.69 -2.35
CA HIS A 218 12.56 -12.47 -3.58
C HIS A 218 12.36 -11.53 -4.77
N VAL A 219 13.31 -11.53 -5.68
CA VAL A 219 13.28 -10.75 -6.91
C VAL A 219 13.13 -11.68 -8.10
N SER A 220 12.16 -11.42 -8.97
CA SER A 220 11.97 -12.17 -10.22
C SER A 220 11.23 -11.30 -11.23
N PRO A 221 11.55 -11.32 -12.53
CA PRO A 221 10.85 -10.54 -13.54
C PRO A 221 9.34 -10.82 -13.59
N LEU A 222 8.94 -12.05 -13.22
CA LEU A 222 7.54 -12.48 -13.25
C LEU A 222 6.84 -12.46 -11.88
N ALA A 223 7.56 -12.19 -10.78
CA ALA A 223 6.98 -12.05 -9.46
C ALA A 223 6.79 -10.56 -9.08
N PRO A 224 5.71 -10.20 -8.35
CA PRO A 224 4.55 -11.05 -8.06
C PRO A 224 3.77 -11.41 -9.33
N GLU A 225 2.99 -12.49 -9.29
CA GLU A 225 2.03 -12.75 -10.35
C GLU A 225 1.02 -11.60 -10.41
N ILE A 226 0.78 -11.08 -11.62
CA ILE A 226 -0.15 -9.97 -11.85
C ILE A 226 -1.25 -10.44 -12.79
N ILE A 227 -2.47 -10.49 -12.27
CA ILE A 227 -3.67 -10.79 -13.03
C ILE A 227 -4.26 -9.47 -13.53
N THR A 228 -4.40 -9.32 -14.84
CA THR A 228 -5.14 -8.21 -15.43
C THR A 228 -6.59 -8.64 -15.62
N PRO A 229 -7.55 -8.10 -14.84
CA PRO A 229 -8.95 -8.47 -15.00
C PRO A 229 -9.48 -8.04 -16.38
N PRO A 230 -10.59 -8.65 -16.86
CA PRO A 230 -11.30 -8.11 -18.02
C PRO A 230 -11.67 -6.64 -17.78
N GLN A 231 -11.54 -5.80 -18.81
CA GLN A 231 -11.95 -4.40 -18.70
C GLN A 231 -13.42 -4.31 -18.31
N PRO A 232 -13.78 -3.53 -17.29
CA PRO A 232 -15.17 -3.22 -17.02
C PRO A 232 -15.75 -2.50 -18.24
N THR A 233 -17.07 -2.63 -18.43
CA THR A 233 -17.89 -2.14 -19.56
C THR A 233 -17.25 -0.99 -20.34
N MET A 234 -17.16 -1.13 -21.65
CA MET A 234 -16.58 -0.13 -22.55
C MET A 234 -17.12 1.27 -22.25
N ILE A 235 -16.22 2.17 -21.92
CA ILE A 235 -16.54 3.59 -21.80
C ILE A 235 -16.76 4.12 -23.21
N PRO A 236 -17.92 4.73 -23.53
CA PRO A 236 -18.11 5.38 -24.81
C PRO A 236 -17.02 6.44 -24.99
N ASP A 237 -16.14 6.25 -25.96
CA ASP A 237 -14.98 7.10 -26.15
C ASP A 237 -14.63 7.23 -27.63
N ALA A 238 -14.93 8.39 -28.22
CA ALA A 238 -14.62 8.70 -29.59
C ALA A 238 -13.13 8.66 -29.96
N GLN A 239 -12.23 8.75 -28.93
CA GLN A 239 -10.79 8.69 -29.14
C GLN A 239 -10.20 7.28 -28.92
N GLY A 240 -11.02 6.29 -28.51
CA GLY A 240 -10.58 4.93 -28.24
C GLY A 240 -9.60 4.78 -27.08
N LYS A 241 -9.51 5.77 -26.17
CA LYS A 241 -8.58 5.79 -25.04
C LYS A 241 -9.13 5.14 -23.75
N GLY A 242 -10.44 4.90 -23.67
CA GLY A 242 -11.08 4.31 -22.49
C GLY A 242 -10.82 5.11 -21.22
N VAL A 243 -10.14 4.51 -20.24
CA VAL A 243 -9.78 5.15 -18.95
C VAL A 243 -8.51 6.02 -19.04
N HIS A 244 -7.76 5.93 -20.14
CA HIS A 244 -6.44 6.52 -20.25
C HIS A 244 -6.46 8.00 -20.69
N ILE A 245 -5.29 8.64 -20.52
CA ILE A 245 -5.06 10.05 -20.78
C ILE A 245 -5.30 10.41 -22.25
N ARG A 246 -5.88 11.57 -22.47
CA ARG A 246 -6.20 12.14 -23.79
C ARG A 246 -5.44 13.43 -24.04
N ALA A 247 -5.17 13.73 -25.31
CA ALA A 247 -4.55 15.00 -25.69
C ALA A 247 -5.52 16.19 -25.43
N ILE A 248 -6.81 15.99 -25.71
CA ILE A 248 -7.88 16.97 -25.46
C ILE A 248 -8.93 16.28 -24.60
N ASP A 249 -9.27 16.90 -23.48
CA ASP A 249 -10.23 16.35 -22.53
C ASP A 249 -11.00 17.46 -21.80
N MET A 250 -12.20 17.15 -21.32
CA MET A 250 -13.08 18.11 -20.67
C MET A 250 -13.29 17.76 -19.21
N ALA A 251 -13.46 18.77 -18.35
CA ALA A 251 -13.48 18.62 -16.89
C ALA A 251 -14.54 17.63 -16.38
N LEU A 252 -15.82 17.78 -16.76
CA LEU A 252 -16.89 16.89 -16.30
C LEU A 252 -16.74 15.45 -16.78
N PRO A 253 -16.42 15.17 -18.07
CA PRO A 253 -16.07 13.82 -18.53
C PRO A 253 -14.85 13.21 -17.81
N GLN A 254 -13.85 14.00 -17.40
CA GLN A 254 -12.73 13.51 -16.59
C GLN A 254 -13.20 13.08 -15.19
N GLU A 255 -14.04 13.89 -14.57
CA GLU A 255 -14.60 13.61 -13.23
C GLU A 255 -15.46 12.35 -13.26
N GLU A 256 -16.38 12.24 -14.22
CA GLU A 256 -17.20 11.03 -14.41
C GLU A 256 -16.32 9.79 -14.61
N ARG A 257 -15.32 9.88 -15.48
CA ARG A 257 -14.37 8.78 -15.71
C ARG A 257 -13.64 8.36 -14.45
N LEU A 258 -13.22 9.32 -13.63
CA LEU A 258 -12.53 9.02 -12.37
C LEU A 258 -13.45 8.27 -11.41
N TYR A 259 -14.59 8.82 -11.08
CA TYR A 259 -15.43 8.31 -10.00
C TYR A 259 -16.33 7.14 -10.43
N VAL A 260 -16.75 7.08 -11.68
CA VAL A 260 -17.62 5.99 -12.17
C VAL A 260 -16.82 4.80 -12.69
N HIS A 261 -15.64 5.02 -13.29
CA HIS A 261 -14.91 3.97 -13.99
C HIS A 261 -13.56 3.64 -13.37
N LYS A 262 -12.66 4.61 -13.23
CA LYS A 262 -11.27 4.37 -12.82
C LYS A 262 -11.15 3.81 -11.40
N ILE A 263 -11.82 4.41 -10.42
CA ILE A 263 -11.77 3.96 -9.01
C ILE A 263 -12.37 2.55 -8.89
N ARG A 264 -13.44 2.25 -9.62
CA ARG A 264 -14.03 0.89 -9.65
C ARG A 264 -13.09 -0.12 -10.30
N ALA A 265 -12.40 0.27 -11.37
CA ALA A 265 -11.39 -0.57 -12.01
C ALA A 265 -10.25 -0.88 -11.03
N ALA A 266 -9.74 0.12 -10.29
CA ALA A 266 -8.73 -0.10 -9.27
C ALA A 266 -9.19 -1.09 -8.17
N GLY A 267 -10.45 -0.97 -7.71
CA GLY A 267 -11.05 -1.92 -6.77
C GLY A 267 -11.15 -3.35 -7.34
N ASN A 268 -11.55 -3.47 -8.60
CA ASN A 268 -11.60 -4.75 -9.31
C ASN A 268 -10.22 -5.39 -9.44
N TYR A 269 -9.22 -4.59 -9.81
CA TYR A 269 -7.83 -5.04 -9.87
C TYR A 269 -7.34 -5.57 -8.52
N ALA A 270 -7.58 -4.82 -7.44
CA ALA A 270 -7.16 -5.21 -6.10
C ALA A 270 -7.78 -6.55 -5.67
N ARG A 271 -9.06 -6.75 -5.98
CA ARG A 271 -9.77 -8.01 -5.68
C ARG A 271 -9.20 -9.19 -6.46
N CYS A 272 -9.02 -9.06 -7.78
CA CYS A 272 -8.50 -10.13 -8.62
C CYS A 272 -7.06 -10.53 -8.26
N ASN A 273 -6.29 -9.59 -7.70
CA ASN A 273 -4.90 -9.83 -7.29
C ASN A 273 -4.76 -10.13 -5.78
N GLY A 274 -5.85 -10.27 -5.03
CA GLY A 274 -5.81 -10.63 -3.62
C GLY A 274 -5.02 -9.64 -2.75
N LEU A 275 -5.03 -8.32 -3.09
CA LEU A 275 -4.32 -7.32 -2.31
C LEU A 275 -4.89 -7.18 -0.90
N ASN A 276 -6.19 -7.43 -0.75
CA ASN A 276 -6.85 -7.61 0.54
C ASN A 276 -7.19 -9.10 0.68
N ARG A 277 -6.77 -9.74 1.77
CA ARG A 277 -6.93 -11.18 1.93
C ARG A 277 -7.23 -11.60 3.37
N ILE A 278 -8.15 -12.54 3.52
CA ILE A 278 -8.38 -13.22 4.79
C ILE A 278 -7.26 -14.25 4.96
N THR A 279 -6.43 -14.06 5.99
CA THR A 279 -5.26 -14.92 6.26
C THR A 279 -5.57 -16.03 7.23
N VAL A 280 -6.53 -15.84 8.14
CA VAL A 280 -7.10 -16.88 9.02
C VAL A 280 -8.60 -16.87 8.85
N ASN A 281 -9.17 -18.00 8.43
CA ASN A 281 -10.59 -18.12 8.11
C ASN A 281 -11.23 -19.35 8.77
N PRO A 282 -11.66 -19.25 10.03
CA PRO A 282 -12.32 -20.34 10.72
C PRO A 282 -13.68 -20.68 10.08
N PRO A 283 -14.10 -21.97 10.07
CA PRO A 283 -15.39 -22.38 9.52
C PRO A 283 -16.58 -21.66 10.17
N VAL A 284 -16.48 -21.39 11.47
CA VAL A 284 -17.43 -20.59 12.24
C VAL A 284 -16.70 -19.45 12.88
N ALA A 285 -16.81 -18.25 12.29
CA ALA A 285 -16.20 -17.04 12.85
C ALA A 285 -17.15 -16.41 13.87
N LYS A 286 -16.59 -15.98 15.01
CA LYS A 286 -17.26 -15.26 16.09
C LYS A 286 -16.71 -13.83 16.24
N ALA A 287 -15.42 -13.66 15.98
CA ALA A 287 -14.76 -12.38 16.02
C ALA A 287 -13.85 -12.21 14.81
N GLY A 288 -13.47 -10.96 14.52
CA GLY A 288 -12.55 -10.64 13.43
C GLY A 288 -11.58 -9.55 13.80
N ILE A 289 -10.43 -9.55 13.14
CA ILE A 289 -9.39 -8.51 13.26
C ILE A 289 -9.01 -8.06 11.86
N VAL A 290 -8.95 -6.74 11.65
CA VAL A 290 -8.56 -6.10 10.40
C VAL A 290 -7.33 -5.22 10.65
N ALA A 291 -6.30 -5.35 9.84
CA ALA A 291 -5.12 -4.48 9.93
C ALA A 291 -4.45 -4.27 8.57
N ALA A 292 -3.69 -3.17 8.43
CA ALA A 292 -2.94 -2.80 7.24
C ALA A 292 -1.52 -2.29 7.56
N GLY A 293 -0.61 -2.40 6.61
CA GLY A 293 0.73 -1.81 6.67
C GLY A 293 1.49 -2.14 7.95
N LYS A 294 2.08 -1.12 8.60
CA LYS A 294 2.81 -1.29 9.87
C LYS A 294 1.94 -1.91 10.96
N ALA A 295 0.66 -1.49 11.06
CA ALA A 295 -0.26 -2.02 12.07
C ALA A 295 -0.50 -3.54 11.93
N TRP A 296 -0.34 -4.10 10.73
CA TRP A 296 -0.33 -5.55 10.53
C TRP A 296 0.88 -6.20 11.20
N GLN A 297 2.08 -5.61 11.13
CA GLN A 297 3.27 -6.14 11.81
C GLN A 297 3.13 -6.03 13.33
N ASP A 298 2.59 -4.92 13.83
CA ASP A 298 2.30 -4.74 15.25
C ASP A 298 1.30 -5.81 15.76
N LEU A 299 0.28 -6.12 14.95
CA LEU A 299 -0.68 -7.20 15.22
C LEU A 299 0.03 -8.55 15.31
N LEU A 300 0.85 -8.92 14.31
CA LEU A 300 1.56 -10.20 14.31
C LEU A 300 2.49 -10.33 15.53
N GLN A 301 3.19 -9.25 15.88
CA GLN A 301 4.03 -9.24 17.08
C GLN A 301 3.20 -9.36 18.37
N ALA A 302 2.06 -8.67 18.45
CA ALA A 302 1.15 -8.77 19.59
C ALA A 302 0.59 -10.18 19.76
N LEU A 303 0.14 -10.82 18.66
CA LEU A 303 -0.33 -12.20 18.67
C LEU A 303 0.75 -13.18 19.11
N GLY A 304 1.98 -13.02 18.61
CA GLY A 304 3.12 -13.83 19.03
C GLY A 304 3.41 -13.71 20.54
N ARG A 305 3.35 -12.49 21.08
CA ARG A 305 3.54 -12.25 22.53
C ARG A 305 2.40 -12.80 23.39
N LEU A 306 1.19 -12.86 22.83
CA LEU A 306 0.04 -13.47 23.48
C LEU A 306 0.04 -15.02 23.38
N GLY A 307 0.91 -15.58 22.54
CA GLY A 307 0.89 -17.00 22.22
C GLY A 307 -0.35 -17.42 21.43
N TRP A 308 -0.97 -16.48 20.71
CA TRP A 308 -2.15 -16.70 19.88
C TRP A 308 -1.70 -17.06 18.46
N SER A 309 -1.41 -18.35 18.25
CA SER A 309 -1.04 -18.87 16.93
C SER A 309 -2.23 -18.86 15.98
N GLU A 310 -1.98 -18.99 14.67
CA GLU A 310 -3.04 -19.11 13.66
C GLU A 310 -3.96 -20.28 13.95
N ASP A 311 -3.44 -21.43 14.41
CA ASP A 311 -4.25 -22.59 14.79
C ASP A 311 -5.20 -22.26 15.95
N LYS A 312 -4.72 -21.55 16.97
CA LYS A 312 -5.55 -21.11 18.09
C LYS A 312 -6.62 -20.12 17.64
N LEU A 313 -6.28 -19.15 16.80
CA LEU A 313 -7.25 -18.22 16.25
C LEU A 313 -8.33 -18.95 15.44
N GLN A 314 -7.92 -19.96 14.66
CA GLN A 314 -8.82 -20.84 13.92
C GLN A 314 -9.78 -21.59 14.87
N GLN A 315 -9.28 -22.19 15.95
CA GLN A 315 -10.07 -22.90 16.96
C GLN A 315 -11.04 -21.99 17.71
N TRP A 316 -10.64 -20.75 18.01
CA TRP A 316 -11.45 -19.80 18.76
C TRP A 316 -12.48 -19.06 17.90
N GLY A 317 -12.46 -19.27 16.59
CA GLY A 317 -13.34 -18.59 15.66
C GLY A 317 -12.95 -17.13 15.41
N ILE A 318 -11.66 -16.80 15.44
CA ILE A 318 -11.15 -15.45 15.19
C ILE A 318 -10.62 -15.38 13.76
N ARG A 319 -11.24 -14.54 12.93
CA ARG A 319 -10.85 -14.30 11.53
C ARG A 319 -9.85 -13.17 11.44
N LEU A 320 -8.84 -13.29 10.56
CA LEU A 320 -7.89 -12.21 10.28
C LEU A 320 -8.02 -11.72 8.84
N LEU A 321 -8.17 -10.42 8.66
CA LEU A 321 -8.14 -9.74 7.36
C LEU A 321 -6.90 -8.83 7.29
N LYS A 322 -6.00 -9.12 6.36
CA LYS A 322 -4.91 -8.23 5.96
C LYS A 322 -5.38 -7.35 4.81
N VAL A 323 -5.26 -6.05 4.98
CA VAL A 323 -5.61 -5.06 3.97
C VAL A 323 -4.33 -4.50 3.34
N GLY A 324 -4.18 -4.68 2.03
CA GLY A 324 -3.09 -4.11 1.24
C GLY A 324 -3.50 -2.84 0.51
N MET A 325 -4.72 -2.78 -0.04
CA MET A 325 -5.30 -1.54 -0.57
C MET A 325 -6.27 -0.97 0.46
N ILE A 326 -5.87 0.12 1.12
CA ILE A 326 -6.65 0.74 2.21
C ILE A 326 -7.75 1.67 1.69
N TRP A 327 -7.60 2.19 0.48
CA TRP A 327 -8.63 3.00 -0.18
C TRP A 327 -8.55 2.87 -1.71
N PRO A 328 -9.70 2.72 -2.42
CA PRO A 328 -11.00 2.36 -1.85
C PRO A 328 -10.99 0.94 -1.28
N LEU A 329 -11.62 0.75 -0.14
CA LEU A 329 -11.69 -0.56 0.50
C LEU A 329 -12.68 -1.47 -0.24
N ASP A 330 -12.29 -2.70 -0.52
CA ASP A 330 -13.15 -3.69 -1.16
C ASP A 330 -14.33 -4.07 -0.26
N ALA A 331 -15.53 -3.71 -0.68
CA ALA A 331 -16.74 -3.97 0.10
C ALA A 331 -17.07 -5.48 0.23
N GLU A 332 -16.65 -6.30 -0.73
CA GLU A 332 -16.97 -7.74 -0.67
C GLU A 332 -16.11 -8.47 0.34
N ILE A 333 -14.80 -8.19 0.37
CA ILE A 333 -13.91 -8.79 1.38
C ILE A 333 -14.31 -8.36 2.81
N VAL A 334 -14.81 -7.12 2.98
CA VAL A 334 -15.34 -6.66 4.27
C VAL A 334 -16.57 -7.44 4.67
N ARG A 335 -17.50 -7.66 3.74
CA ARG A 335 -18.72 -8.46 3.98
C ARG A 335 -18.38 -9.92 4.32
N GLU A 336 -17.45 -10.51 3.57
CA GLU A 336 -16.95 -11.85 3.83
C GLU A 336 -16.28 -11.94 5.20
N CYS A 337 -15.39 -11.01 5.51
CA CYS A 337 -14.71 -10.94 6.81
C CYS A 337 -15.71 -10.80 7.98
N SER A 338 -16.79 -10.05 7.77
CA SER A 338 -17.80 -9.75 8.80
C SER A 338 -18.90 -10.82 8.92
N ALA A 339 -18.95 -11.79 8.01
CA ALA A 339 -20.01 -12.80 8.02
C ALA A 339 -19.93 -13.70 9.28
N GLY A 340 -21.00 -13.71 10.08
CA GLY A 340 -21.09 -14.46 11.33
C GLY A 340 -20.29 -13.90 12.50
N VAL A 341 -19.64 -12.76 12.32
CA VAL A 341 -18.79 -12.10 13.32
C VAL A 341 -19.62 -11.18 14.21
N GLU A 342 -19.47 -11.30 15.54
CA GLU A 342 -20.12 -10.44 16.53
C GLU A 342 -19.30 -9.19 16.86
N THR A 343 -17.97 -9.32 16.86
CA THR A 343 -17.03 -8.22 17.15
C THR A 343 -15.93 -8.18 16.11
N LEU A 344 -15.72 -7.01 15.52
CA LEU A 344 -14.66 -6.72 14.54
C LEU A 344 -13.73 -5.66 15.09
N VAL A 345 -12.45 -6.01 15.31
CA VAL A 345 -11.41 -5.08 15.77
C VAL A 345 -10.67 -4.53 14.55
N VAL A 346 -10.62 -3.21 14.40
CA VAL A 346 -9.89 -2.51 13.32
C VAL A 346 -8.66 -1.86 13.90
N ILE A 347 -7.50 -2.27 13.42
CA ILE A 347 -6.19 -1.79 13.88
C ILE A 347 -5.58 -0.94 12.79
N GLU A 348 -5.60 0.36 12.97
CA GLU A 348 -5.01 1.33 12.05
C GLU A 348 -4.40 2.51 12.79
N GLU A 349 -3.43 3.14 12.18
CA GLU A 349 -2.77 4.33 12.73
C GLU A 349 -3.50 5.61 12.35
N LYS A 350 -3.32 6.67 13.14
CA LYS A 350 -3.92 7.98 12.90
C LYS A 350 -5.45 7.93 12.89
N ARG A 351 -6.07 8.66 11.96
CA ARG A 351 -7.52 8.77 11.86
C ARG A 351 -8.17 7.54 11.23
N PRO A 352 -9.46 7.33 11.45
CA PRO A 352 -10.17 6.16 10.94
C PRO A 352 -10.37 6.25 9.41
N ILE A 353 -9.58 5.49 8.67
CA ILE A 353 -9.74 5.31 7.23
C ILE A 353 -10.40 3.97 6.93
N LEU A 354 -9.88 2.89 7.53
CA LEU A 354 -10.48 1.55 7.38
C LEU A 354 -11.78 1.44 8.15
N GLU A 355 -11.79 1.90 9.41
CA GLU A 355 -12.97 1.83 10.27
C GLU A 355 -14.18 2.54 9.67
N ASP A 356 -14.01 3.76 9.15
CA ASP A 356 -15.12 4.53 8.56
C ASP A 356 -15.66 3.87 7.29
N GLN A 357 -14.79 3.35 6.43
CA GLN A 357 -15.21 2.58 5.26
C GLN A 357 -15.93 1.28 5.66
N ILE A 358 -15.41 0.55 6.64
CA ILE A 358 -16.04 -0.69 7.16
C ILE A 358 -17.42 -0.38 7.72
N ARG A 359 -17.56 0.65 8.57
CA ARG A 359 -18.85 1.08 9.11
C ARG A 359 -19.84 1.46 8.02
N THR A 360 -19.38 2.21 7.01
CA THR A 360 -20.21 2.59 5.85
C THR A 360 -20.68 1.37 5.05
N ILE A 361 -19.78 0.41 4.80
CA ILE A 361 -20.10 -0.82 4.05
C ILE A 361 -21.11 -1.69 4.80
N LEU A 362 -21.03 -1.72 6.12
CA LEU A 362 -21.88 -2.56 6.99
C LEU A 362 -23.17 -1.85 7.44
N TYR A 363 -23.29 -0.55 7.25
CA TYR A 363 -24.44 0.24 7.69
C TYR A 363 -25.77 -0.32 7.12
N GLY A 364 -26.78 -0.44 7.98
CA GLY A 364 -28.13 -0.92 7.61
C GLY A 364 -28.21 -2.42 7.31
N ARG A 365 -27.14 -3.20 7.48
CA ARG A 365 -27.16 -4.65 7.27
C ARG A 365 -27.51 -5.38 8.55
N SER A 366 -28.42 -6.37 8.46
CA SER A 366 -28.73 -7.27 9.57
C SER A 366 -27.50 -8.12 9.91
N GLY A 367 -27.23 -8.30 11.20
CA GLY A 367 -26.12 -9.11 11.69
C GLY A 367 -24.74 -8.45 11.55
N SER A 368 -24.68 -7.13 11.35
CA SER A 368 -23.40 -6.39 11.37
C SER A 368 -22.72 -6.50 12.73
N PRO A 369 -21.40 -6.73 12.77
CA PRO A 369 -20.64 -6.82 14.02
C PRO A 369 -20.56 -5.47 14.74
N ARG A 370 -20.28 -5.52 16.02
CA ARG A 370 -19.78 -4.36 16.77
C ARG A 370 -18.35 -4.06 16.28
N VAL A 371 -18.15 -2.89 15.70
CA VAL A 371 -16.82 -2.46 15.24
C VAL A 371 -16.11 -1.71 16.37
N ILE A 372 -14.89 -2.14 16.70
CA ILE A 372 -14.00 -1.57 17.70
C ILE A 372 -12.74 -1.05 17.00
N GLY A 373 -12.48 0.24 17.11
CA GLY A 373 -11.32 0.91 16.52
C GLY A 373 -11.06 2.24 17.19
N LYS A 374 -11.14 3.33 16.44
CA LYS A 374 -11.01 4.70 16.94
C LYS A 374 -12.32 5.20 17.57
N HIS A 375 -13.47 4.77 17.04
CA HIS A 375 -14.82 5.17 17.42
C HIS A 375 -15.53 4.09 18.21
N PHE A 376 -15.12 3.90 19.46
CA PHE A 376 -15.68 2.82 20.28
C PHE A 376 -17.21 2.95 20.51
N HIS A 377 -17.70 4.17 20.72
CA HIS A 377 -19.13 4.44 20.97
C HIS A 377 -19.91 4.98 19.75
N GLY A 378 -19.29 5.00 18.58
CA GLY A 378 -19.97 5.43 17.34
C GLY A 378 -20.02 6.94 17.13
N SER A 379 -19.42 7.75 18.00
CA SER A 379 -19.34 9.21 17.86
C SER A 379 -17.91 9.71 17.82
N VAL A 380 -17.58 10.50 16.80
CA VAL A 380 -16.31 11.22 16.69
C VAL A 380 -16.11 12.22 17.81
N PHE A 381 -17.20 12.72 18.38
CA PHE A 381 -17.21 13.75 19.43
C PHE A 381 -17.33 13.18 20.84
N ASP A 382 -17.45 11.86 20.98
CA ASP A 382 -17.50 11.23 22.28
C ASP A 382 -16.12 11.29 22.94
N SER A 383 -15.98 12.15 23.94
CA SER A 383 -14.73 12.31 24.70
C SER A 383 -14.45 11.15 25.67
N VAL A 384 -15.46 10.31 25.91
CA VAL A 384 -15.33 9.13 26.78
C VAL A 384 -14.87 7.95 25.92
N ARG A 385 -13.59 7.92 25.62
CA ARG A 385 -12.97 6.74 25.00
C ARG A 385 -12.85 5.67 26.07
N GLY A 386 -13.52 4.54 25.87
CA GLY A 386 -13.31 3.35 26.69
C GLY A 386 -11.86 2.88 26.62
N PRO A 387 -11.40 2.05 27.56
CA PRO A 387 -10.02 1.57 27.63
C PRO A 387 -9.55 0.74 26.42
N VAL A 388 -10.44 0.54 25.43
CA VAL A 388 -10.26 -0.36 24.29
C VAL A 388 -10.03 0.40 22.97
N ALA A 389 -10.11 1.74 22.95
CA ALA A 389 -9.95 2.51 21.71
C ALA A 389 -8.48 2.78 21.38
N PHE A 390 -8.13 2.64 20.08
CA PHE A 390 -6.84 3.10 19.59
C PHE A 390 -6.80 4.65 19.47
N PRO A 391 -5.66 5.30 19.79
CA PRO A 391 -5.53 6.73 19.62
C PRO A 391 -5.54 7.12 18.14
N ASP A 392 -6.05 8.30 17.80
CA ASP A 392 -6.03 8.89 16.46
C ASP A 392 -4.86 9.85 16.23
N PHE A 393 -3.87 9.80 17.09
CA PHE A 393 -2.59 10.53 17.01
C PHE A 393 -1.42 9.60 17.33
N GLY A 394 -0.21 10.06 17.03
CA GLY A 394 1.01 9.28 17.30
C GLY A 394 1.11 8.01 16.45
N GLU A 395 1.82 7.04 16.97
CA GLU A 395 1.94 5.69 16.42
C GLU A 395 1.32 4.68 17.38
N ILE A 396 0.79 3.60 16.84
CA ILE A 396 0.41 2.43 17.66
C ILE A 396 1.63 1.54 17.88
N SER A 397 1.54 0.69 18.89
CA SER A 397 2.62 -0.22 19.26
C SER A 397 2.09 -1.62 19.60
N PRO A 398 2.89 -2.68 19.49
CA PRO A 398 2.48 -4.04 19.85
C PRO A 398 1.93 -4.18 21.28
N PRO A 399 2.47 -3.52 22.33
CA PRO A 399 1.88 -3.53 23.67
C PRO A 399 0.45 -2.97 23.70
N LEU A 400 0.19 -1.85 23.00
CA LEU A 400 -1.15 -1.28 22.92
C LEU A 400 -2.11 -2.21 22.15
N VAL A 401 -1.67 -2.78 21.04
CA VAL A 401 -2.46 -3.77 20.28
C VAL A 401 -2.81 -4.96 21.16
N ARG A 402 -1.84 -5.50 21.91
CA ARG A 402 -2.05 -6.61 22.87
C ARG A 402 -3.12 -6.26 23.92
N GLN A 403 -3.05 -5.07 24.49
CA GLN A 403 -4.02 -4.60 25.48
C GLN A 403 -5.44 -4.54 24.89
N VAL A 404 -5.58 -3.96 23.70
CA VAL A 404 -6.87 -3.83 23.02
C VAL A 404 -7.43 -5.20 22.65
N LEU A 405 -6.61 -6.11 22.10
CA LEU A 405 -7.04 -7.45 21.75
C LEU A 405 -7.55 -8.24 22.97
N ARG A 406 -6.85 -8.19 24.10
CA ARG A 406 -7.30 -8.82 25.35
C ARG A 406 -8.65 -8.29 25.80
N ALA A 407 -8.83 -6.96 25.78
CA ALA A 407 -10.09 -6.34 26.22
C ALA A 407 -11.24 -6.60 25.24
N ALA A 408 -10.98 -6.59 23.94
CA ALA A 408 -12.02 -6.73 22.92
C ALA A 408 -12.41 -8.17 22.66
N LEU A 409 -11.47 -9.11 22.76
CA LEU A 409 -11.63 -10.50 22.32
C LEU A 409 -11.55 -11.50 23.47
N GLY A 410 -11.33 -11.04 24.71
CA GLY A 410 -11.19 -11.93 25.87
C GLY A 410 -12.31 -12.94 26.07
N ASP A 411 -13.55 -12.58 25.70
CA ASP A 411 -14.71 -13.46 25.85
C ASP A 411 -14.74 -14.63 24.85
N TYR A 412 -14.01 -14.51 23.73
CA TYR A 412 -13.88 -15.56 22.72
C TYR A 412 -12.75 -16.54 23.00
N ILE A 413 -11.92 -16.27 24.03
CA ILE A 413 -10.71 -17.01 24.35
C ILE A 413 -10.94 -17.87 25.59
N PRO A 414 -10.54 -19.16 25.60
CA PRO A 414 -10.65 -20.02 26.78
C PRO A 414 -9.96 -19.41 27.99
N LEU A 415 -10.55 -19.54 29.20
CA LEU A 415 -10.07 -18.93 30.43
C LEU A 415 -8.61 -19.25 30.75
N GLN A 416 -8.18 -20.49 30.49
CA GLN A 416 -6.81 -20.95 30.70
C GLN A 416 -5.78 -20.26 29.78
N GLU A 417 -6.21 -19.73 28.65
CA GLU A 417 -5.33 -19.04 27.68
C GLU A 417 -5.30 -17.52 27.89
N ARG A 418 -6.17 -16.96 28.74
CA ARG A 418 -6.27 -15.52 28.98
C ARG A 418 -5.08 -14.98 29.80
N SER A 419 -4.45 -15.85 30.62
CA SER A 419 -3.39 -15.49 31.59
C SER A 419 -1.96 -15.80 31.13
N HIS A 420 -1.79 -16.48 29.99
CA HIS A 420 -0.45 -16.82 29.50
C HIS A 420 0.22 -15.56 28.88
N GLU A 421 1.16 -14.99 29.66
CA GLU A 421 2.23 -14.19 29.08
C GLU A 421 3.37 -15.16 28.75
N HIS A 422 3.69 -15.30 27.46
CA HIS A 422 4.96 -15.88 27.09
C HIS A 422 6.05 -14.93 27.60
N PRO A 423 7.00 -15.39 28.44
CA PRO A 423 8.12 -14.59 28.89
C PRO A 423 9.06 -14.37 27.71
N GLY A 424 8.72 -13.44 26.84
CA GLY A 424 9.65 -12.90 25.88
C GLY A 424 10.24 -11.65 26.51
N ASN A 425 11.57 -11.57 26.58
CA ASN A 425 12.34 -10.45 27.09
C ASN A 425 11.64 -9.12 26.81
N GLU A 426 11.07 -8.52 27.85
CA GLU A 426 10.73 -7.12 27.87
C GLU A 426 12.05 -6.35 27.81
N LEU A 427 12.48 -6.00 26.61
CA LEU A 427 13.28 -4.80 26.45
C LEU A 427 12.33 -3.65 26.75
N GLU A 428 12.33 -3.24 28.03
CA GLU A 428 11.81 -1.94 28.45
C GLU A 428 12.48 -0.87 27.59
N MET A 429 11.80 -0.40 26.57
CA MET A 429 12.08 0.91 26.00
C MET A 429 11.25 1.94 26.75
N THR A 430 11.64 2.20 28.00
CA THR A 430 11.39 3.47 28.66
C THR A 430 12.35 4.49 28.06
N ARG A 431 11.85 5.31 27.13
CA ARG A 431 12.06 6.77 27.03
C ARG A 431 11.51 7.31 25.74
#